data_cfdbf8eb5dfc0e59d015fe54ad7d2c1b
#
_entry.id   cfdbf8eb5dfc0e59d015fe54ad7d2c1b
#
_cell.length_a   1.000
_cell.length_b   1.000
_cell.length_c   1.000
_cell.angle_alpha   90.00
_cell.angle_beta   90.00
_cell.angle_gamma   90.00
#
_symmetry.space_group_name_H-M   'P 1'
#
loop_
_entity.id
_entity.type
_entity.pdbx_description
1 polymer ?
#
loop_
_entity_poly.entity_id
_entity_poly.type
_entity_poly.pdbx_seq_one_letter_code
_entity_poly.pdbx_strand_id
1 'polypeptide(L)'
;MKEKIMNFLEERTKNEVGYTTLSRNQIMEKLGIKEEEKFNEAFKELVQDNKVFFHNSSEEKINYDGSIFEVNKIKYFTNKDKSIEFKNNYEKKLEEIADKIKETEKVKEEKLSTLSDNAKLIYNTYKENVGNLVYLDSKSVREKTGLEFKDFVAAQKELSSNKVLFMTKISKSNEEKFVLIDRGDILSKVLKREEIKENIKNKEKER
;
A
#
# COMPACT_ATOMS: atom_id res chain seq x y z
N MET A 1 -22.78 -17.59 -22.60
CA MET A 1 -22.26 -16.76 -21.48
C MET A 1 -20.74 -16.83 -21.41
N LYS A 2 -20.12 -17.98 -21.13
CA LYS A 2 -18.67 -18.17 -21.01
C LYS A 2 -17.87 -17.57 -22.18
N GLU A 3 -18.23 -17.90 -23.40
CA GLU A 3 -17.55 -17.41 -24.61
C GLU A 3 -17.57 -15.87 -24.69
N LYS A 4 -18.70 -15.26 -24.38
CA LYS A 4 -18.85 -13.81 -24.37
C LYS A 4 -17.94 -13.14 -23.33
N ILE A 5 -17.85 -13.73 -22.13
CA ILE A 5 -16.96 -13.24 -21.06
C ILE A 5 -15.51 -13.43 -21.48
N MET A 6 -15.15 -14.60 -22.01
CA MET A 6 -13.79 -14.93 -22.41
C MET A 6 -13.27 -13.99 -23.50
N ASN A 7 -14.03 -13.82 -24.59
CA ASN A 7 -13.67 -12.94 -25.69
C ASN A 7 -13.47 -11.50 -25.21
N PHE A 8 -14.33 -11.01 -24.32
CA PHE A 8 -14.19 -9.68 -23.74
C PHE A 8 -12.91 -9.55 -22.91
N LEU A 9 -12.61 -10.54 -22.06
CA LEU A 9 -11.40 -10.53 -21.25
C LEU A 9 -10.15 -10.64 -22.10
N GLU A 10 -10.13 -11.50 -23.12
CA GLU A 10 -9.02 -11.63 -24.06
C GLU A 10 -8.73 -10.29 -24.75
N GLU A 11 -9.76 -9.59 -25.22
CA GLU A 11 -9.59 -8.27 -25.82
C GLU A 11 -8.98 -7.27 -24.82
N ARG A 12 -9.45 -7.27 -23.57
CA ARG A 12 -9.02 -6.34 -22.55
C ARG A 12 -7.63 -6.64 -21.98
N THR A 13 -7.15 -7.86 -22.12
CA THR A 13 -5.82 -8.30 -21.66
C THR A 13 -4.76 -8.32 -22.77
N LYS A 14 -5.08 -7.93 -24.01
CA LYS A 14 -4.12 -7.75 -25.12
C LYS A 14 -3.18 -6.55 -24.96
N ASN A 15 -3.24 -5.85 -23.84
CA ASN A 15 -2.35 -4.74 -23.51
C ASN A 15 -0.96 -5.24 -23.07
N GLU A 16 0.00 -4.33 -22.98
CA GLU A 16 1.39 -4.64 -22.59
C GLU A 16 1.50 -5.33 -21.22
N VAL A 17 0.65 -4.94 -20.26
CA VAL A 17 0.66 -5.50 -18.90
C VAL A 17 -0.05 -6.85 -18.80
N GLY A 18 -0.82 -7.25 -19.81
CA GLY A 18 -1.47 -8.57 -19.89
C GLY A 18 -2.65 -8.78 -18.95
N TYR A 19 -3.21 -7.73 -18.33
CA TYR A 19 -4.36 -7.84 -17.43
C TYR A 19 -5.34 -6.69 -17.55
N THR A 20 -6.55 -6.90 -16.98
CA THR A 20 -7.56 -5.86 -16.76
C THR A 20 -7.90 -5.76 -15.27
N THR A 21 -8.26 -4.55 -14.82
CA THR A 21 -8.68 -4.26 -13.44
C THR A 21 -10.18 -3.98 -13.31
N LEU A 22 -10.94 -4.26 -14.37
CA LEU A 22 -12.40 -4.09 -14.33
C LEU A 22 -13.00 -5.03 -13.28
N SER A 23 -13.87 -4.50 -12.43
CA SER A 23 -14.63 -5.33 -11.48
C SER A 23 -15.62 -6.24 -12.23
N ARG A 24 -16.11 -7.32 -11.59
CA ARG A 24 -17.15 -8.19 -12.18
C ARG A 24 -18.37 -7.39 -12.61
N ASN A 25 -18.82 -6.45 -11.78
CA ASN A 25 -19.98 -5.60 -12.11
C ASN A 25 -19.72 -4.74 -13.35
N GLN A 26 -18.52 -4.17 -13.49
CA GLN A 26 -18.14 -3.41 -14.68
C GLN A 26 -18.06 -4.30 -15.93
N ILE A 27 -17.61 -5.56 -15.78
CA ILE A 27 -17.62 -6.53 -16.90
C ILE A 27 -19.05 -6.86 -17.30
N MET A 28 -19.92 -7.14 -16.33
CA MET A 28 -21.35 -7.41 -16.59
C MET A 28 -22.02 -6.24 -17.30
N GLU A 29 -21.82 -5.02 -16.82
CA GLU A 29 -22.37 -3.80 -17.41
C GLU A 29 -21.94 -3.64 -18.87
N LYS A 30 -20.64 -3.76 -19.13
CA LYS A 30 -20.08 -3.63 -20.49
C LYS A 30 -20.57 -4.72 -21.45
N LEU A 31 -20.88 -5.88 -20.93
CA LEU A 31 -21.45 -7.00 -21.69
C LEU A 31 -22.98 -6.97 -21.77
N GLY A 32 -23.64 -6.03 -21.07
CA GLY A 32 -25.12 -5.98 -21.01
C GLY A 32 -25.73 -7.20 -20.33
N ILE A 33 -25.01 -7.84 -19.39
CA ILE A 33 -25.47 -9.00 -18.64
C ILE A 33 -26.19 -8.53 -17.39
N LYS A 34 -27.45 -8.92 -17.22
CA LYS A 34 -28.28 -8.55 -16.06
C LYS A 34 -28.40 -9.66 -15.02
N GLU A 35 -28.11 -10.91 -15.41
CA GLU A 35 -28.26 -12.10 -14.57
C GLU A 35 -26.95 -12.40 -13.84
N GLU A 36 -26.80 -11.82 -12.64
CA GLU A 36 -25.58 -11.90 -11.84
C GLU A 36 -25.19 -13.34 -11.48
N GLU A 37 -26.14 -14.15 -11.06
CA GLU A 37 -25.88 -15.56 -10.69
C GLU A 37 -25.28 -16.34 -11.86
N LYS A 38 -25.90 -16.26 -13.04
CA LYS A 38 -25.41 -16.94 -14.24
C LYS A 38 -24.04 -16.42 -14.69
N PHE A 39 -23.81 -15.12 -14.51
CA PHE A 39 -22.49 -14.56 -14.78
C PHE A 39 -21.45 -15.12 -13.82
N ASN A 40 -21.74 -15.16 -12.53
CA ASN A 40 -20.82 -15.65 -11.51
C ASN A 40 -20.51 -17.14 -11.68
N GLU A 41 -21.50 -17.96 -12.03
CA GLU A 41 -21.29 -19.37 -12.38
C GLU A 41 -20.38 -19.52 -13.60
N ALA A 42 -20.69 -18.84 -14.70
CA ALA A 42 -19.87 -18.87 -15.92
C ALA A 42 -18.44 -18.39 -15.68
N PHE A 43 -18.28 -17.35 -14.87
CA PHE A 43 -16.96 -16.81 -14.51
C PHE A 43 -16.17 -17.79 -13.63
N LYS A 44 -16.83 -18.42 -12.64
CA LYS A 44 -16.23 -19.46 -11.79
C LYS A 44 -15.73 -20.64 -12.62
N GLU A 45 -16.52 -21.10 -13.57
CA GLU A 45 -16.13 -22.19 -14.47
C GLU A 45 -14.91 -21.81 -15.33
N LEU A 46 -14.85 -20.58 -15.86
CA LEU A 46 -13.66 -20.10 -16.60
C LEU A 46 -12.39 -20.12 -15.74
N VAL A 47 -12.50 -19.81 -14.45
CA VAL A 47 -11.38 -19.89 -13.51
C VAL A 47 -11.01 -21.35 -13.24
N GLN A 48 -11.99 -22.24 -13.00
CA GLN A 48 -11.76 -23.67 -12.78
C GLN A 48 -11.15 -24.37 -13.99
N ASP A 49 -11.55 -23.96 -15.20
CA ASP A 49 -11.04 -24.47 -16.47
C ASP A 49 -9.64 -23.87 -16.81
N ASN A 50 -9.03 -23.09 -15.92
CA ASN A 50 -7.75 -22.41 -16.12
C ASN A 50 -7.71 -21.51 -17.39
N LYS A 51 -8.85 -20.92 -17.73
CA LYS A 51 -8.96 -19.94 -18.83
C LYS A 51 -8.82 -18.51 -18.36
N VAL A 52 -9.17 -18.24 -17.09
CA VAL A 52 -9.05 -16.95 -16.44
C VAL A 52 -8.28 -17.12 -15.14
N PHE A 53 -7.25 -16.30 -14.95
CA PHE A 53 -6.46 -16.23 -13.73
C PHE A 53 -6.73 -14.89 -13.07
N PHE A 54 -6.61 -14.82 -11.75
CA PHE A 54 -6.77 -13.55 -11.05
C PHE A 54 -5.80 -13.42 -9.88
N HIS A 55 -5.38 -12.20 -9.64
CA HIS A 55 -4.62 -11.81 -8.46
C HIS A 55 -5.30 -10.63 -7.79
N ASN A 56 -5.51 -10.74 -6.49
CA ASN A 56 -5.88 -9.59 -5.70
C ASN A 56 -4.65 -8.70 -5.60
N SER A 57 -4.77 -7.47 -6.04
CA SER A 57 -3.81 -6.43 -5.76
C SER A 57 -4.50 -5.35 -4.98
N SER A 58 -3.89 -4.92 -3.89
CA SER A 58 -4.32 -3.72 -3.21
C SER A 58 -3.37 -2.59 -3.53
N GLU A 59 -3.92 -1.45 -3.85
CA GLU A 59 -3.20 -0.20 -3.84
C GLU A 59 -3.52 0.50 -2.52
N GLU A 60 -2.51 0.74 -1.73
CA GLU A 60 -2.66 1.55 -0.53
C GLU A 60 -2.64 3.02 -0.91
N LYS A 61 -3.63 3.74 -0.43
CA LYS A 61 -3.72 5.18 -0.55
C LYS A 61 -3.70 5.79 0.82
N ILE A 62 -3.07 6.95 0.93
CA ILE A 62 -2.98 7.71 2.17
C ILE A 62 -4.04 8.80 2.13
N ASN A 63 -4.89 8.84 3.15
CA ASN A 63 -5.82 9.93 3.36
C ASN A 63 -5.10 11.20 3.84
N TYR A 64 -5.78 12.33 3.72
CA TYR A 64 -5.24 13.61 4.17
C TYR A 64 -5.01 13.69 5.69
N ASP A 65 -5.69 12.89 6.48
CA ASP A 65 -5.49 12.72 7.93
C ASP A 65 -4.34 11.79 8.30
N GLY A 66 -3.66 11.17 7.32
CA GLY A 66 -2.56 10.24 7.53
C GLY A 66 -2.99 8.79 7.70
N SER A 67 -4.28 8.49 7.67
CA SER A 67 -4.76 7.11 7.67
C SER A 67 -4.51 6.43 6.32
N ILE A 68 -4.24 5.13 6.35
CA ILE A 68 -4.11 4.33 5.13
C ILE A 68 -5.45 3.66 4.86
N PHE A 69 -5.92 3.76 3.64
CA PHE A 69 -7.03 2.94 3.14
C PHE A 69 -6.58 2.12 1.94
N GLU A 70 -7.21 0.98 1.83
CA GLU A 70 -6.90 0.02 0.79
C GLU A 70 -7.93 0.11 -0.33
N VAL A 71 -7.44 0.23 -1.57
CA VAL A 71 -8.26 0.07 -2.76
C VAL A 71 -7.97 -1.32 -3.32
N ASN A 72 -8.87 -2.26 -3.06
CA ASN A 72 -8.77 -3.59 -3.62
C ASN A 72 -9.04 -3.54 -5.12
N LYS A 73 -8.09 -4.00 -5.90
CA LYS A 73 -8.22 -4.21 -7.34
C LYS A 73 -7.93 -5.66 -7.63
N ILE A 74 -8.87 -6.32 -8.27
CA ILE A 74 -8.63 -7.66 -8.81
C ILE A 74 -8.05 -7.47 -10.22
N LYS A 75 -6.93 -8.13 -10.50
CA LYS A 75 -6.34 -8.19 -11.83
C LYS A 75 -6.73 -9.53 -12.46
N TYR A 76 -7.38 -9.48 -13.61
CA TYR A 76 -7.76 -10.66 -14.38
C TYR A 76 -6.83 -10.83 -15.57
N PHE A 77 -6.35 -12.05 -15.76
CA PHE A 77 -5.46 -12.48 -16.83
C PHE A 77 -6.14 -13.60 -17.64
N THR A 78 -5.91 -13.63 -18.93
CA THR A 78 -6.27 -14.74 -19.81
C THR A 78 -5.04 -15.54 -20.27
N ASN A 79 -3.84 -15.02 -20.01
CA ASN A 79 -2.57 -15.67 -20.27
C ASN A 79 -1.94 -16.13 -18.95
N LYS A 80 -1.67 -17.44 -18.84
CA LYS A 80 -1.09 -18.07 -17.65
C LYS A 80 0.31 -17.52 -17.33
N ASP A 81 1.15 -17.37 -18.36
CA ASP A 81 2.53 -16.94 -18.16
C ASP A 81 2.58 -15.51 -17.64
N LYS A 82 1.75 -14.61 -18.17
CA LYS A 82 1.60 -13.24 -17.66
C LYS A 82 1.08 -13.20 -16.23
N SER A 83 0.19 -14.11 -15.86
CA SER A 83 -0.30 -14.25 -14.49
C SER A 83 0.82 -14.68 -13.53
N ILE A 84 1.65 -15.65 -13.93
CA ILE A 84 2.81 -16.12 -13.16
C ILE A 84 3.88 -15.03 -13.06
N GLU A 85 4.21 -14.38 -14.18
CA GLU A 85 5.15 -13.26 -14.20
C GLU A 85 4.74 -12.15 -13.23
N PHE A 86 3.46 -11.78 -13.24
CA PHE A 86 2.93 -10.80 -12.30
C PHE A 86 3.09 -11.24 -10.85
N LYS A 87 2.77 -12.50 -10.53
CA LYS A 87 2.91 -13.05 -9.17
C LYS A 87 4.36 -12.96 -8.70
N ASN A 88 5.30 -13.45 -9.52
CA ASN A 88 6.72 -13.47 -9.17
C ASN A 88 7.28 -12.05 -8.97
N ASN A 89 6.90 -11.10 -9.84
CA ASN A 89 7.32 -9.71 -9.70
C ASN A 89 6.73 -9.05 -8.43
N TYR A 90 5.51 -9.44 -8.04
CA TYR A 90 4.90 -8.95 -6.82
C TYR A 90 5.61 -9.49 -5.57
N GLU A 91 5.89 -10.78 -5.52
CA GLU A 91 6.64 -11.42 -4.43
C GLU A 91 8.05 -10.80 -4.28
N LYS A 92 8.77 -10.65 -5.38
CA LYS A 92 10.08 -9.97 -5.39
C LYS A 92 10.00 -8.54 -4.85
N LYS A 93 8.96 -7.79 -5.22
CA LYS A 93 8.73 -6.44 -4.68
C LYS A 93 8.54 -6.45 -3.18
N LEU A 94 7.82 -7.42 -2.61
CA LEU A 94 7.65 -7.56 -1.17
C LEU A 94 8.96 -7.86 -0.45
N GLU A 95 9.80 -8.73 -1.02
CA GLU A 95 11.15 -9.01 -0.50
C GLU A 95 12.02 -7.73 -0.50
N GLU A 96 12.03 -6.98 -1.60
CA GLU A 96 12.76 -5.70 -1.68
C GLU A 96 12.27 -4.68 -0.63
N ILE A 97 10.96 -4.65 -0.32
CA ILE A 97 10.41 -3.81 0.73
C ILE A 97 10.91 -4.28 2.10
N ALA A 98 10.90 -5.59 2.36
CA ALA A 98 11.37 -6.16 3.62
C ALA A 98 12.84 -5.83 3.88
N ASP A 99 13.69 -5.94 2.86
CA ASP A 99 15.11 -5.62 2.98
C ASP A 99 15.35 -4.12 3.21
N LYS A 100 14.60 -3.26 2.53
CA LYS A 100 14.64 -1.80 2.77
C LYS A 100 14.24 -1.43 4.21
N ILE A 101 13.26 -2.13 4.79
CA ILE A 101 12.87 -1.91 6.18
C ILE A 101 14.02 -2.25 7.11
N LYS A 102 14.63 -3.43 6.96
CA LYS A 102 15.77 -3.86 7.78
C LYS A 102 16.93 -2.88 7.70
N GLU A 103 17.30 -2.44 6.49
CA GLU A 103 18.35 -1.46 6.29
C GLU A 103 18.01 -0.11 6.97
N THR A 104 16.77 0.36 6.80
CA THR A 104 16.31 1.61 7.40
C THR A 104 16.32 1.55 8.92
N GLU A 105 15.87 0.45 9.53
CA GLU A 105 15.87 0.25 10.98
C GLU A 105 17.29 0.23 11.54
N LYS A 106 18.21 -0.49 10.90
CA LYS A 106 19.61 -0.53 11.30
C LYS A 106 20.25 0.88 11.29
N VAL A 107 20.05 1.65 10.21
CA VAL A 107 20.55 3.02 10.10
C VAL A 107 19.98 3.93 11.19
N LYS A 108 18.71 3.74 11.56
CA LYS A 108 18.08 4.50 12.64
C LYS A 108 18.69 4.18 14.00
N GLU A 109 18.84 2.92 14.35
CA GLU A 109 19.42 2.50 15.62
C GLU A 109 20.82 3.09 15.82
N GLU A 110 21.66 3.03 14.78
CA GLU A 110 23.00 3.62 14.80
C GLU A 110 22.99 5.13 15.05
N LYS A 111 22.01 5.84 14.53
CA LYS A 111 21.94 7.31 14.58
C LYS A 111 21.21 7.85 15.80
N LEU A 112 20.18 7.16 16.29
CA LEU A 112 19.39 7.65 17.43
C LEU A 112 20.22 7.98 18.66
N SER A 113 21.26 7.19 18.95
CA SER A 113 22.15 7.42 20.09
C SER A 113 22.93 8.74 20.00
N THR A 114 23.22 9.21 18.79
CA THR A 114 24.04 10.41 18.53
C THR A 114 23.23 11.69 18.37
N LEU A 115 21.90 11.60 18.33
CA LEU A 115 21.02 12.77 18.16
C LEU A 115 20.98 13.65 19.41
N SER A 116 20.72 14.94 19.21
CA SER A 116 20.43 15.88 20.30
C SER A 116 19.18 15.49 21.07
N ASP A 117 19.05 15.95 22.33
CA ASP A 117 17.88 15.67 23.15
C ASP A 117 16.58 16.20 22.53
N ASN A 118 16.62 17.37 21.88
CA ASN A 118 15.47 17.92 21.17
C ASN A 118 15.07 17.04 19.97
N ALA A 119 16.02 16.48 19.23
CA ALA A 119 15.74 15.56 18.13
C ALA A 119 15.15 14.25 18.64
N LYS A 120 15.70 13.68 19.72
CA LYS A 120 15.13 12.50 20.39
C LYS A 120 13.72 12.76 20.91
N LEU A 121 13.47 13.92 21.48
CA LEU A 121 12.15 14.32 21.97
C LEU A 121 11.11 14.37 20.82
N ILE A 122 11.46 14.98 19.69
CA ILE A 122 10.59 14.99 18.51
C ILE A 122 10.32 13.57 18.01
N TYR A 123 11.36 12.75 17.89
CA TYR A 123 11.22 11.37 17.41
C TYR A 123 10.32 10.53 18.31
N ASN A 124 10.54 10.57 19.62
CA ASN A 124 9.74 9.82 20.59
C ASN A 124 8.28 10.30 20.57
N THR A 125 8.05 11.61 20.57
CA THR A 125 6.70 12.18 20.45
C THR A 125 6.00 11.72 19.16
N TYR A 126 6.72 11.67 18.05
CA TYR A 126 6.18 11.11 16.80
C TYR A 126 5.80 9.64 16.97
N LYS A 127 6.71 8.80 17.47
CA LYS A 127 6.48 7.34 17.63
C LYS A 127 5.30 7.03 18.53
N GLU A 128 5.15 7.75 19.64
CA GLU A 128 4.05 7.59 20.58
C GLU A 128 2.67 7.97 20.00
N ASN A 129 2.63 8.90 19.06
CA ASN A 129 1.40 9.48 18.55
C ASN A 129 1.04 9.05 17.13
N VAL A 130 1.96 8.48 16.34
CA VAL A 130 1.68 8.09 14.95
C VAL A 130 0.68 6.94 14.86
N GLY A 131 0.69 5.99 15.78
CA GLY A 131 -0.28 4.89 15.84
C GLY A 131 -0.47 4.18 14.49
N ASN A 132 -1.71 4.18 14.00
CA ASN A 132 -2.07 3.63 12.69
C ASN A 132 -1.89 4.62 11.51
N LEU A 133 -1.50 5.85 11.81
CA LEU A 133 -1.22 6.87 10.79
C LEU A 133 0.15 6.62 10.17
N VAL A 134 0.38 7.12 8.97
CA VAL A 134 1.70 7.07 8.30
C VAL A 134 2.47 8.36 8.45
N TYR A 135 1.82 9.41 8.91
CA TYR A 135 2.43 10.70 9.22
C TYR A 135 1.68 11.41 10.34
N LEU A 136 2.36 12.36 10.99
CA LEU A 136 1.74 13.27 11.94
C LEU A 136 1.94 14.72 11.50
N ASP A 137 0.96 15.57 11.81
CA ASP A 137 1.08 17.01 11.62
C ASP A 137 2.23 17.57 12.48
N SER A 138 3.17 18.29 11.85
CA SER A 138 4.35 18.82 12.51
C SER A 138 4.03 19.87 13.57
N LYS A 139 2.94 20.64 13.37
CA LYS A 139 2.46 21.61 14.35
C LYS A 139 2.02 20.90 15.64
N SER A 140 1.25 19.83 15.52
CA SER A 140 0.82 19.01 16.66
C SER A 140 1.99 18.40 17.43
N VAL A 141 3.02 17.93 16.72
CA VAL A 141 4.23 17.38 17.38
C VAL A 141 5.00 18.49 18.08
N ARG A 142 5.14 19.67 17.48
CA ARG A 142 5.79 20.81 18.14
C ARG A 142 5.05 21.25 19.39
N GLU A 143 3.72 21.34 19.36
CA GLU A 143 2.91 21.68 20.51
C GLU A 143 3.08 20.68 21.68
N LYS A 144 3.13 19.38 21.36
CA LYS A 144 3.35 18.33 22.36
C LYS A 144 4.76 18.33 22.95
N THR A 145 5.78 18.66 22.15
CA THR A 145 7.16 18.76 22.63
C THR A 145 7.44 20.02 23.43
N GLY A 146 6.62 21.07 23.28
CA GLY A 146 6.84 22.38 23.90
C GLY A 146 8.07 23.13 23.38
N LEU A 147 8.69 22.66 22.28
CA LEU A 147 9.88 23.29 21.72
C LEU A 147 9.55 24.62 21.05
N GLU A 148 10.43 25.60 21.28
CA GLU A 148 10.41 26.83 20.50
C GLU A 148 10.60 26.53 19.01
N PHE A 149 10.01 27.35 18.13
CA PHE A 149 10.02 27.10 16.70
C PHE A 149 11.43 26.91 16.13
N LYS A 150 12.41 27.74 16.57
CA LYS A 150 13.79 27.65 16.13
C LYS A 150 14.44 26.31 16.51
N ASP A 151 14.21 25.85 17.73
CA ASP A 151 14.79 24.62 18.24
C ASP A 151 14.12 23.40 17.58
N PHE A 152 12.79 23.44 17.37
CA PHE A 152 12.08 22.44 16.62
C PHE A 152 12.62 22.28 15.19
N VAL A 153 12.82 23.38 14.46
CA VAL A 153 13.34 23.36 13.09
C VAL A 153 14.78 22.82 13.05
N ALA A 154 15.63 23.20 14.02
CA ALA A 154 17.00 22.69 14.10
C ALA A 154 17.03 21.18 14.34
N ALA A 155 16.28 20.71 15.33
CA ALA A 155 16.17 19.29 15.65
C ALA A 155 15.54 18.47 14.51
N GLN A 156 14.55 19.02 13.82
CA GLN A 156 13.94 18.39 12.67
C GLN A 156 14.92 18.26 11.48
N LYS A 157 15.74 19.27 11.22
CA LYS A 157 16.83 19.19 10.23
C LYS A 157 17.83 18.10 10.57
N GLU A 158 18.20 17.98 11.85
CA GLU A 158 19.09 16.92 12.34
C GLU A 158 18.49 15.53 12.08
N LEU A 159 17.21 15.32 12.42
CA LEU A 159 16.48 14.08 12.14
C LEU A 159 16.46 13.73 10.65
N SER A 160 16.22 14.71 9.79
CA SER A 160 16.19 14.51 8.33
C SER A 160 17.58 14.21 7.76
N SER A 161 18.63 14.92 8.22
CA SER A 161 20.01 14.70 7.80
C SER A 161 20.51 13.31 8.19
N ASN A 162 20.07 12.80 9.32
CA ASN A 162 20.36 11.44 9.80
C ASN A 162 19.39 10.37 9.25
N LYS A 163 18.47 10.74 8.36
CA LYS A 163 17.49 9.83 7.74
C LYS A 163 16.56 9.11 8.73
N VAL A 164 16.34 9.69 9.90
CA VAL A 164 15.50 9.10 10.96
C VAL A 164 14.03 9.48 10.78
N LEU A 165 13.74 10.78 10.59
CA LEU A 165 12.39 11.30 10.45
C LEU A 165 12.40 12.46 9.45
N PHE A 166 11.50 12.44 8.50
CA PHE A 166 11.44 13.46 7.45
C PHE A 166 10.26 14.39 7.65
N MET A 167 10.44 15.67 7.29
CA MET A 167 9.34 16.60 7.15
C MET A 167 9.02 16.77 5.67
N THR A 168 7.75 16.70 5.32
CA THR A 168 7.28 16.95 3.96
C THR A 168 6.01 17.79 3.99
N LYS A 169 5.68 18.37 2.86
CA LYS A 169 4.46 19.16 2.67
C LYS A 169 3.41 18.31 1.99
N ILE A 170 2.20 18.32 2.52
CA ILE A 170 1.04 17.71 1.87
C ILE A 170 -0.01 18.79 1.62
N SER A 171 -0.74 18.65 0.51
CA SER A 171 -1.74 19.64 0.08
C SER A 171 -3.04 18.93 -0.29
N LYS A 172 -4.18 19.46 0.16
CA LYS A 172 -5.50 19.03 -0.25
C LYS A 172 -6.46 20.23 -0.27
N SER A 173 -7.16 20.43 -1.37
CA SER A 173 -8.22 21.46 -1.46
C SER A 173 -7.77 22.85 -0.99
N ASN A 174 -6.58 23.31 -1.41
CA ASN A 174 -5.94 24.57 -1.02
C ASN A 174 -5.44 24.64 0.44
N GLU A 175 -5.59 23.59 1.22
CA GLU A 175 -4.95 23.48 2.52
C GLU A 175 -3.58 22.82 2.39
N GLU A 176 -2.58 23.43 2.99
CA GLU A 176 -1.21 22.94 3.04
C GLU A 176 -0.81 22.68 4.48
N LYS A 177 -0.23 21.52 4.74
CA LYS A 177 0.34 21.24 6.05
C LYS A 177 1.69 20.55 5.95
N PHE A 178 2.54 20.82 6.93
CA PHE A 178 3.79 20.10 7.09
C PHE A 178 3.58 18.91 8.00
N VAL A 179 4.08 17.77 7.58
CA VAL A 179 3.92 16.51 8.30
C VAL A 179 5.26 15.83 8.50
N LEU A 180 5.38 15.09 9.59
CA LEU A 180 6.52 14.23 9.89
C LEU A 180 6.20 12.80 9.43
N ILE A 181 7.15 12.18 8.74
CA ILE A 181 7.03 10.85 8.13
C ILE A 181 8.27 10.02 8.47
N ASP A 182 8.04 8.82 8.97
CA ASP A 182 9.05 7.77 9.03
C ASP A 182 8.88 6.80 7.85
N ARG A 183 9.87 6.72 6.98
CA ARG A 183 9.80 5.86 5.79
C ARG A 183 9.72 4.37 6.13
N GLY A 184 10.42 3.95 7.20
CA GLY A 184 10.36 2.57 7.67
C GLY A 184 8.97 2.19 8.18
N ASP A 185 8.30 3.09 8.89
CA ASP A 185 6.93 2.86 9.38
C ASP A 185 5.94 2.69 8.23
N ILE A 186 6.07 3.48 7.15
CA ILE A 186 5.21 3.31 5.96
C ILE A 186 5.41 1.92 5.36
N LEU A 187 6.67 1.54 5.11
CA LEU A 187 7.00 0.25 4.51
C LEU A 187 6.57 -0.92 5.39
N SER A 188 6.79 -0.83 6.72
CA SER A 188 6.36 -1.86 7.68
C SER A 188 4.85 -2.03 7.71
N LYS A 189 4.08 -0.96 7.60
CA LYS A 189 2.61 -1.02 7.55
C LYS A 189 2.12 -1.68 6.25
N VAL A 190 2.80 -1.45 5.13
CA VAL A 190 2.50 -2.14 3.87
C VAL A 190 2.71 -3.65 4.01
N LEU A 191 3.87 -4.09 4.51
CA LEU A 191 4.16 -5.52 4.69
C LEU A 191 3.20 -6.22 5.64
N LYS A 192 2.95 -5.65 6.81
CA LYS A 192 2.02 -6.26 7.80
C LYS A 192 0.63 -6.52 7.22
N ARG A 193 0.15 -5.65 6.33
CA ARG A 193 -1.15 -5.84 5.67
C ARG A 193 -1.13 -6.99 4.67
N GLU A 194 -0.06 -7.13 3.90
CA GLU A 194 0.08 -8.25 2.98
C GLU A 194 0.17 -9.59 3.72
N GLU A 195 0.92 -9.66 4.81
CA GLU A 195 0.98 -10.84 5.68
C GLU A 195 -0.40 -11.24 6.24
N ILE A 196 -1.21 -10.25 6.68
CA ILE A 196 -2.57 -10.51 7.17
C ILE A 196 -3.45 -11.07 6.05
N LYS A 197 -3.34 -10.56 4.83
CA LYS A 197 -4.10 -11.06 3.67
C LYS A 197 -3.74 -12.50 3.32
N GLU A 198 -2.46 -12.82 3.36
CA GLU A 198 -1.98 -14.17 3.07
C GLU A 198 -2.45 -15.18 4.12
N ASN A 199 -2.44 -14.80 5.40
CA ASN A 199 -2.96 -15.61 6.50
C ASN A 199 -4.48 -15.85 6.40
N ILE A 200 -5.26 -14.86 5.98
CA ILE A 200 -6.70 -15.01 5.74
C ILE A 200 -6.95 -15.99 4.59
N LYS A 201 -6.23 -15.84 3.47
CA LYS A 201 -6.33 -16.73 2.31
C LYS A 201 -6.01 -18.19 2.65
N ASN A 202 -5.00 -18.41 3.49
CA ASN A 202 -4.60 -19.76 3.89
C ASN A 202 -5.67 -20.42 4.79
N LYS A 203 -6.27 -19.67 5.72
CA LYS A 203 -7.39 -20.15 6.54
C LYS A 203 -8.68 -20.43 5.76
N GLU A 204 -8.91 -19.73 4.65
CA GLU A 204 -10.06 -19.99 3.76
C GLU A 204 -9.86 -21.23 2.88
N LYS A 205 -8.61 -21.63 2.62
CA LYS A 205 -8.28 -22.86 1.88
C LYS A 205 -8.33 -24.12 2.75
N GLU A 206 -8.21 -23.97 4.06
CA GLU A 206 -8.27 -25.07 5.06
C GLU A 206 -9.71 -25.37 5.52
N ARG A 207 -10.69 -24.60 5.10
CA ARG A 207 -12.13 -24.79 5.33
C ARG A 207 -12.83 -25.27 4.07
#